data_569d8f6a391cffcbb889b84b8d7ac5b1
#
_entry.id   569d8f6a391cffcbb889b84b8d7ac5b1
#
_cell.length_a   1.000
_cell.length_b   1.000
_cell.length_c   1.000
_cell.angle_alpha   90.00
_cell.angle_beta   90.00
_cell.angle_gamma   90.00
#
_symmetry.space_group_name_H-M   'P 1'
#
loop_
_entity.id
_entity.type
_entity.pdbx_description
1 polymer ?
#
loop_
_entity_poly.entity_id
_entity_poly.type
_entity_poly.pdbx_seq_one_letter_code
_entity_poly.pdbx_strand_id
1 'polypeptide(L)'
;MLRYGGNNLAIIEAKKFSKDPLDGLSQGIEYARILNVPFVYSTNGDKIYEYDLRVSRGEYIEKFPSPSELFERIYGNLKEWQYKLLTQRELYLPQKTLRYYQKIAIDKVIEALINGKNRILLTLATGTGKTTIAFNLCYRLLEAR
;
A
#
# COMPACT_ATOMS: atom_id res chain seq x y z
N MET A 1 -8.50 -1.61 6.94
CA MET A 1 -7.36 -1.63 5.98
C MET A 1 -6.27 -2.54 6.50
N LEU A 2 -5.78 -3.46 5.67
CA LEU A 2 -4.64 -4.34 5.97
C LEU A 2 -3.33 -3.66 5.58
N ARG A 3 -2.31 -3.80 6.44
CA ARG A 3 -0.98 -3.20 6.23
C ARG A 3 0.11 -4.20 6.61
N TYR A 4 1.24 -4.16 5.89
CA TYR A 4 2.43 -4.94 6.20
C TYR A 4 3.70 -4.18 5.77
N GLY A 5 4.73 -4.14 6.62
CA GLY A 5 5.97 -3.41 6.33
C GLY A 5 5.78 -1.92 6.00
N GLY A 6 4.71 -1.29 6.53
CA GLY A 6 4.36 0.10 6.20
C GLY A 6 3.48 0.27 4.96
N ASN A 7 3.32 -0.79 4.14
CA ASN A 7 2.56 -0.76 2.90
C ASN A 7 1.08 -1.10 3.13
N ASN A 8 0.19 -0.40 2.43
CA ASN A 8 -1.22 -0.72 2.38
C ASN A 8 -1.41 -1.89 1.40
N LEU A 9 -2.07 -2.96 1.83
CA LEU A 9 -2.24 -4.17 1.02
C LEU A 9 -3.68 -4.36 0.55
N ALA A 10 -4.64 -4.10 1.42
CA ALA A 10 -6.04 -4.33 1.13
C ALA A 10 -6.99 -3.47 1.96
N ILE A 11 -8.22 -3.34 1.47
CA ILE A 11 -9.38 -2.84 2.23
C ILE A 11 -10.16 -4.03 2.79
N ILE A 12 -10.69 -3.89 4.00
CA ILE A 12 -11.71 -4.78 4.54
C ILE A 12 -12.97 -3.95 4.76
N GLU A 13 -14.05 -4.38 4.14
CA GLU A 13 -15.39 -3.87 4.37
C GLU A 13 -16.20 -4.90 5.16
N ALA A 14 -16.71 -4.50 6.31
CA ALA A 14 -17.49 -5.39 7.19
C ALA A 14 -18.97 -5.02 7.15
N LYS A 15 -19.83 -6.00 6.94
CA LYS A 15 -21.27 -5.88 6.95
C LYS A 15 -21.87 -6.66 8.14
N LYS A 16 -23.10 -6.34 8.48
CA LYS A 16 -23.85 -7.09 9.50
C LYS A 16 -24.01 -8.55 9.07
N PHE A 17 -24.03 -9.46 10.02
CA PHE A 17 -24.18 -10.91 9.80
C PHE A 17 -25.37 -11.28 8.89
N SER A 18 -26.47 -10.52 8.98
CA SER A 18 -27.68 -10.71 8.18
C SER A 18 -27.58 -10.21 6.73
N LYS A 19 -26.45 -9.61 6.33
CA LYS A 19 -26.23 -9.06 5.00
C LYS A 19 -25.30 -9.95 4.19
N ASP A 20 -25.45 -9.92 2.85
CA ASP A 20 -24.49 -10.56 1.98
C ASP A 20 -23.17 -9.77 1.98
N PRO A 21 -22.00 -10.41 2.02
CA PRO A 21 -20.73 -9.72 1.84
C PRO A 21 -20.67 -8.85 0.58
N LEU A 22 -21.31 -9.27 -0.51
CA LEU A 22 -21.33 -8.53 -1.77
C LEU A 22 -22.00 -7.16 -1.67
N ASP A 23 -22.90 -6.95 -0.69
CA ASP A 23 -23.53 -5.64 -0.45
C ASP A 23 -22.52 -4.54 -0.09
N GLY A 24 -21.32 -4.91 0.37
CA GLY A 24 -20.25 -3.98 0.70
C GLY A 24 -19.17 -3.82 -0.35
N LEU A 25 -19.18 -4.70 -1.36
CA LEU A 25 -18.05 -4.81 -2.28
C LEU A 25 -17.82 -3.52 -3.09
N SER A 26 -18.85 -2.89 -3.61
CA SER A 26 -18.75 -1.65 -4.39
C SER A 26 -18.08 -0.52 -3.61
N GLN A 27 -18.46 -0.35 -2.34
CA GLN A 27 -17.87 0.64 -1.44
C GLN A 27 -16.39 0.31 -1.15
N GLY A 28 -16.08 -0.96 -0.89
CA GLY A 28 -14.71 -1.42 -0.70
C GLY A 28 -13.82 -1.16 -1.93
N ILE A 29 -14.35 -1.41 -3.15
CA ILE A 29 -13.66 -1.14 -4.42
C ILE A 29 -13.37 0.35 -4.58
N GLU A 30 -14.32 1.23 -4.26
CA GLU A 30 -14.11 2.67 -4.33
C GLU A 30 -12.97 3.12 -3.40
N TYR A 31 -12.97 2.68 -2.16
CA TYR A 31 -11.89 2.97 -1.21
C TYR A 31 -10.54 2.38 -1.67
N ALA A 32 -10.55 1.18 -2.22
CA ALA A 32 -9.32 0.55 -2.71
C ALA A 32 -8.70 1.32 -3.88
N ARG A 33 -9.53 1.86 -4.78
CA ARG A 33 -9.08 2.74 -5.88
C ARG A 33 -8.48 4.05 -5.35
N ILE A 34 -9.14 4.71 -4.38
CA ILE A 34 -8.65 5.95 -3.77
C ILE A 34 -7.29 5.73 -3.10
N LEU A 35 -7.13 4.61 -2.39
CA LEU A 35 -5.92 4.26 -1.64
C LEU A 35 -4.89 3.51 -2.48
N ASN A 36 -5.21 3.22 -3.75
CA ASN A 36 -4.36 2.49 -4.68
C ASN A 36 -3.88 1.14 -4.11
N VAL A 37 -4.81 0.36 -3.57
CA VAL A 37 -4.55 -0.99 -3.08
C VAL A 37 -5.24 -2.03 -3.97
N PRO A 38 -4.60 -3.20 -4.23
CA PRO A 38 -5.11 -4.14 -5.22
C PRO A 38 -6.21 -5.07 -4.71
N PHE A 39 -6.35 -5.26 -3.39
CA PHE A 39 -7.30 -6.23 -2.84
C PHE A 39 -8.39 -5.58 -2.00
N VAL A 40 -9.60 -6.13 -2.13
CA VAL A 40 -10.75 -5.83 -1.28
C VAL A 40 -11.27 -7.12 -0.70
N TYR A 41 -11.50 -7.12 0.59
CA TYR A 41 -12.20 -8.16 1.32
C TYR A 41 -13.53 -7.61 1.81
N SER A 42 -14.63 -8.25 1.46
CA SER A 42 -15.93 -7.95 2.04
C SER A 42 -16.41 -9.13 2.87
N THR A 43 -16.85 -8.88 4.10
CA THR A 43 -17.24 -9.96 5.03
C THR A 43 -18.45 -9.55 5.87
N ASN A 44 -19.23 -10.55 6.26
CA ASN A 44 -20.30 -10.41 7.26
C ASN A 44 -20.02 -11.19 8.56
N GLY A 45 -18.76 -11.67 8.73
CA GLY A 45 -18.35 -12.44 9.89
C GLY A 45 -18.50 -13.97 9.71
N ASP A 46 -19.31 -14.42 8.76
CA ASP A 46 -19.49 -15.85 8.41
C ASP A 46 -18.79 -16.18 7.08
N LYS A 47 -19.00 -15.34 6.08
CA LYS A 47 -18.41 -15.47 4.75
C LYS A 47 -17.46 -14.35 4.46
N ILE A 48 -16.43 -14.65 3.66
CA ILE A 48 -15.43 -13.70 3.20
C ILE A 48 -15.41 -13.75 1.67
N TYR A 49 -15.58 -12.59 1.05
CA TYR A 49 -15.41 -12.43 -0.40
C TYR A 49 -14.14 -11.63 -0.66
N GLU A 50 -13.19 -12.21 -1.40
CA GLU A 50 -11.98 -11.56 -1.87
C GLU A 50 -12.22 -11.02 -3.28
N TYR A 51 -11.78 -9.79 -3.56
CA TYR A 51 -11.79 -9.19 -4.89
C TYR A 51 -10.42 -8.63 -5.23
N ASP A 52 -9.82 -9.08 -6.35
CA ASP A 52 -8.56 -8.58 -6.89
C ASP A 52 -8.84 -7.58 -8.02
N LEU A 53 -8.54 -6.29 -7.77
CA LEU A 53 -8.76 -5.22 -8.73
C LEU A 53 -7.85 -5.32 -9.96
N ARG A 54 -6.69 -5.99 -9.86
CA ARG A 54 -5.72 -6.11 -10.97
C ARG A 54 -6.28 -6.94 -12.12
N VAL A 55 -7.04 -7.96 -11.78
CA VAL A 55 -7.68 -8.88 -12.74
C VAL A 55 -9.20 -8.73 -12.80
N SER A 56 -9.76 -7.83 -11.97
CA SER A 56 -11.20 -7.58 -11.86
C SER A 56 -12.01 -8.86 -11.60
N ARG A 57 -11.50 -9.73 -10.71
CA ARG A 57 -12.13 -11.01 -10.34
C ARG A 57 -12.25 -11.13 -8.83
N GLY A 58 -13.27 -11.84 -8.40
CA GLY A 58 -13.46 -12.14 -6.98
C GLY A 58 -14.04 -13.53 -6.75
N GLU A 59 -13.84 -14.04 -5.56
CA GLU A 59 -14.30 -15.35 -5.11
C GLU A 59 -14.51 -15.37 -3.59
N TYR A 60 -15.31 -16.34 -3.14
CA TYR A 60 -15.43 -16.63 -1.71
C TYR A 60 -14.22 -17.42 -1.24
N ILE A 61 -13.68 -17.02 -0.09
CA ILE A 61 -12.54 -17.67 0.56
C ILE A 61 -12.92 -18.11 1.97
N GLU A 62 -12.27 -19.17 2.47
CA GLU A 62 -12.55 -19.69 3.80
C GLU A 62 -11.89 -18.87 4.91
N LYS A 63 -10.71 -18.32 4.64
CA LYS A 63 -9.94 -17.53 5.60
C LYS A 63 -9.21 -16.37 4.94
N PHE A 64 -8.97 -15.32 5.70
CA PHE A 64 -8.09 -14.24 5.24
C PHE A 64 -6.67 -14.76 5.02
N PRO A 65 -5.99 -14.35 3.93
CA PRO A 65 -4.57 -14.60 3.80
C PRO A 65 -3.80 -13.86 4.91
N SER A 66 -2.67 -14.41 5.32
CA SER A 66 -1.77 -13.69 6.22
C SER A 66 -1.23 -12.42 5.56
N PRO A 67 -0.84 -11.39 6.32
CA PRO A 67 -0.25 -10.19 5.74
C PRO A 67 0.98 -10.47 4.88
N SER A 68 1.80 -11.45 5.24
CA SER A 68 2.97 -11.88 4.47
C SER A 68 2.60 -12.56 3.15
N GLU A 69 1.61 -13.47 3.16
CA GLU A 69 1.10 -14.10 1.93
C GLU A 69 0.51 -13.06 0.98
N LEU A 70 -0.28 -12.11 1.51
CA LEU A 70 -0.86 -11.05 0.70
C LEU A 70 0.23 -10.13 0.12
N PHE A 71 1.25 -9.82 0.91
CA PHE A 71 2.40 -9.04 0.46
C PHE A 71 3.15 -9.77 -0.67
N GLU A 72 3.38 -11.07 -0.53
CA GLU A 72 4.01 -11.89 -1.57
C GLU A 72 3.17 -11.95 -2.86
N ARG A 73 1.84 -12.09 -2.74
CA ARG A 73 0.91 -12.05 -3.91
C ARG A 73 0.96 -10.72 -4.66
N ILE A 74 1.24 -9.61 -3.96
CA ILE A 74 1.33 -8.27 -4.55
C ILE A 74 2.73 -8.01 -5.13
N TYR A 75 3.77 -8.41 -4.41
CA TYR A 75 5.15 -7.97 -4.62
C TYR A 75 6.15 -9.10 -4.87
N GLY A 76 5.72 -10.37 -4.89
CA GLY A 76 6.62 -11.53 -5.01
C GLY A 76 7.44 -11.60 -6.32
N ASN A 77 7.05 -10.84 -7.34
CA ASN A 77 7.80 -10.72 -8.60
C ASN A 77 8.82 -9.56 -8.60
N LEU A 78 8.98 -8.85 -7.47
CA LEU A 78 9.92 -7.75 -7.38
C LEU A 78 11.37 -8.26 -7.37
N LYS A 79 12.26 -7.49 -8.00
CA LYS A 79 13.70 -7.69 -7.86
C LYS A 79 14.13 -7.39 -6.43
N GLU A 80 15.25 -7.95 -6.00
CA GLU A 80 15.76 -7.79 -4.63
C GLU A 80 15.85 -6.32 -4.19
N TRP A 81 16.38 -5.43 -5.03
CA TRP A 81 16.48 -4.01 -4.72
C TRP A 81 15.12 -3.32 -4.60
N GLN A 82 14.12 -3.73 -5.39
CA GLN A 82 12.74 -3.21 -5.29
C GLN A 82 12.10 -3.62 -3.98
N TYR A 83 12.29 -4.89 -3.60
CA TYR A 83 11.81 -5.42 -2.33
C TYR A 83 12.47 -4.70 -1.15
N LYS A 84 13.80 -4.54 -1.16
CA LYS A 84 14.54 -3.77 -0.14
C LYS A 84 14.01 -2.34 -0.06
N LEU A 85 13.86 -1.65 -1.19
CA LEU A 85 13.37 -0.27 -1.24
C LEU A 85 11.96 -0.13 -0.64
N LEU A 86 11.07 -1.10 -0.90
CA LEU A 86 9.70 -1.11 -0.42
C LEU A 86 9.63 -1.35 1.10
N THR A 87 10.45 -2.25 1.63
CA THR A 87 10.45 -2.66 3.04
C THR A 87 11.38 -1.83 3.92
N GLN A 88 12.25 -1.01 3.33
CA GLN A 88 13.19 -0.17 4.05
C GLN A 88 12.46 0.82 4.96
N ARG A 89 12.90 0.89 6.21
CA ARG A 89 12.38 1.87 7.18
C ARG A 89 12.79 3.29 6.82
N GLU A 90 11.97 4.25 7.22
CA GLU A 90 12.31 5.66 7.14
C GLU A 90 13.59 5.95 7.92
N LEU A 91 14.40 6.88 7.41
CA LEU A 91 15.54 7.36 8.16
C LEU A 91 15.04 8.04 9.45
N TYR A 92 15.46 7.49 10.57
CA TYR A 92 15.17 8.09 11.87
C TYR A 92 16.15 9.25 12.12
N LEU A 93 15.61 10.44 12.21
CA LEU A 93 16.35 11.63 12.66
C LEU A 93 15.82 12.01 14.04
N PRO A 94 16.67 12.00 15.11
CA PRO A 94 16.22 12.18 16.49
C PRO A 94 15.40 13.45 16.75
N GLN A 95 15.59 14.49 15.93
CA GLN A 95 14.95 15.79 16.09
C GLN A 95 13.92 16.14 15.00
N LYS A 96 13.67 15.24 14.03
CA LYS A 96 12.79 15.50 12.90
C LYS A 96 11.98 14.26 12.53
N THR A 97 10.77 14.17 13.05
CA THR A 97 9.77 13.20 12.57
C THR A 97 9.20 13.66 11.24
N LEU A 98 9.12 12.76 10.27
CA LEU A 98 8.46 13.05 9.00
C LEU A 98 6.98 13.38 9.23
N ARG A 99 6.53 14.47 8.64
CA ARG A 99 5.11 14.84 8.61
C ARG A 99 4.34 13.87 7.70
N TYR A 100 3.05 13.68 7.95
CA TYR A 100 2.23 12.70 7.22
C TYR A 100 2.29 12.86 5.69
N TYR A 101 2.24 14.09 5.18
CA TYR A 101 2.31 14.36 3.74
C TYR A 101 3.69 14.09 3.14
N GLN A 102 4.77 14.21 3.93
CA GLN A 102 6.13 13.84 3.50
C GLN A 102 6.26 12.34 3.33
N LYS A 103 5.67 11.55 4.25
CA LYS A 103 5.59 10.10 4.13
C LYS A 103 4.82 9.68 2.89
N ILE A 104 3.64 10.26 2.65
CA ILE A 104 2.85 10.00 1.45
C ILE A 104 3.66 10.30 0.19
N ALA A 105 4.38 11.43 0.16
CA ALA A 105 5.20 11.81 -0.99
C ALA A 105 6.34 10.81 -1.22
N ILE A 106 7.03 10.38 -0.18
CA ILE A 106 8.11 9.37 -0.26
C ILE A 106 7.54 8.04 -0.78
N ASP A 107 6.43 7.56 -0.20
CA ASP A 107 5.81 6.30 -0.59
C ASP A 107 5.35 6.32 -2.06
N LYS A 108 4.78 7.43 -2.52
CA LYS A 108 4.37 7.60 -3.92
C LYS A 108 5.56 7.61 -4.89
N VAL A 109 6.69 8.20 -4.51
CA VAL A 109 7.91 8.16 -5.33
C VAL A 109 8.45 6.73 -5.38
N ILE A 110 8.50 6.01 -4.27
CA ILE A 110 8.96 4.62 -4.22
C ILE A 110 8.07 3.71 -5.06
N GLU A 111 6.75 3.85 -4.92
CA GLU A 111 5.78 3.12 -5.74
C GLU A 111 6.01 3.37 -7.25
N ALA A 112 6.22 4.62 -7.63
CA ALA A 112 6.49 4.96 -9.02
C ALA A 112 7.81 4.34 -9.54
N LEU A 113 8.87 4.34 -8.71
CA LEU A 113 10.16 3.71 -9.06
C LEU A 113 10.04 2.20 -9.22
N ILE A 114 9.33 1.54 -8.31
CA ILE A 114 9.06 0.09 -8.38
C ILE A 114 8.29 -0.25 -9.66
N ASN A 115 7.35 0.60 -10.07
CA ASN A 115 6.60 0.47 -11.31
C ASN A 115 7.38 0.91 -12.57
N GLY A 116 8.71 1.08 -12.47
CA GLY A 116 9.59 1.36 -13.60
C GLY A 116 9.58 2.80 -14.10
N LYS A 117 9.00 3.74 -13.34
CA LYS A 117 9.07 5.16 -13.70
C LYS A 117 10.47 5.70 -13.38
N ASN A 118 11.13 6.29 -14.38
CA ASN A 118 12.47 6.87 -14.25
C ASN A 118 12.48 8.41 -14.17
N ARG A 119 11.32 9.03 -14.33
CA ARG A 119 11.11 10.48 -14.16
C ARG A 119 9.87 10.72 -13.34
N ILE A 120 10.02 11.44 -12.23
CA ILE A 120 8.96 11.71 -11.27
C ILE A 120 9.00 13.20 -10.91
N LEU A 121 7.86 13.88 -11.04
CA LEU A 121 7.71 15.26 -10.60
C LEU A 121 6.98 15.29 -9.26
N LEU A 122 7.61 15.89 -8.26
CA LEU A 122 7.03 16.12 -6.95
C LEU A 122 6.80 17.61 -6.72
N THR A 123 5.55 18.03 -6.70
CA THR A 123 5.18 19.43 -6.48
C THR A 123 4.75 19.63 -5.04
N LEU A 124 5.45 20.53 -4.35
CA LEU A 124 5.21 20.86 -2.94
C LEU A 124 5.41 22.35 -2.70
N ALA A 125 4.61 22.93 -1.81
CA ALA A 125 4.72 24.33 -1.43
C ALA A 125 6.10 24.65 -0.80
N THR A 126 6.48 25.92 -0.76
CA THR A 126 7.70 26.39 -0.08
C THR A 126 7.58 26.12 1.43
N GLY A 127 8.67 25.72 2.10
CA GLY A 127 8.67 25.42 3.54
C GLY A 127 8.12 24.06 3.95
N THR A 128 7.65 23.23 3.01
CA THR A 128 7.12 21.87 3.31
C THR A 128 8.19 20.82 3.56
N GLY A 129 9.47 21.18 3.48
CA GLY A 129 10.59 20.24 3.73
C GLY A 129 10.93 19.35 2.53
N LYS A 130 10.92 19.90 1.32
CA LYS A 130 11.38 19.21 0.10
C LYS A 130 12.73 18.53 0.25
N THR A 131 13.68 19.20 0.87
CA THR A 131 15.03 18.65 1.16
C THR A 131 14.97 17.43 2.06
N THR A 132 14.08 17.40 3.06
CA THR A 132 13.89 16.25 3.95
C THR A 132 13.37 15.04 3.19
N ILE A 133 12.43 15.26 2.26
CA ILE A 133 11.91 14.19 1.38
C ILE A 133 13.03 13.66 0.48
N ALA A 134 13.74 14.55 -0.20
CA ALA A 134 14.85 14.17 -1.08
C ALA A 134 15.93 13.37 -0.33
N PHE A 135 16.28 13.80 0.87
CA PHE A 135 17.27 13.13 1.70
C PHE A 135 16.82 11.71 2.11
N ASN A 136 15.56 11.56 2.53
CA ASN A 136 14.99 10.23 2.83
C ASN A 136 14.94 9.31 1.61
N LEU A 137 14.58 9.83 0.44
CA LEU A 137 14.60 9.06 -0.80
C LEU A 137 16.02 8.61 -1.17
N CYS A 138 17.00 9.52 -1.11
CA CYS A 138 18.40 9.18 -1.36
C CYS A 138 18.90 8.10 -0.40
N TYR A 139 18.63 8.25 0.91
CA TYR A 139 18.98 7.26 1.91
C TYR A 139 18.39 5.88 1.59
N ARG A 140 17.08 5.79 1.35
CA ARG A 140 16.41 4.53 1.02
C ARG A 140 16.94 3.88 -0.26
N LEU A 141 17.25 4.68 -1.27
CA LEU A 141 17.82 4.20 -2.53
C LEU A 141 19.25 3.67 -2.36
N LEU A 142 20.04 4.30 -1.51
CA LEU A 142 21.43 3.84 -1.21
C LEU A 142 21.40 2.52 -0.43
N GLU A 143 20.55 2.39 0.56
CA GLU A 143 20.40 1.18 1.36
C GLU A 143 19.78 0.00 0.59
N ALA A 144 19.02 0.28 -0.47
CA ALA A 144 18.40 -0.75 -1.32
C ALA A 144 19.36 -1.32 -2.39
N ARG A 145 20.55 -0.75 -2.55
CA ARG A 145 21.59 -1.30 -3.42
C ARG A 145 22.20 -2.54 -2.78
#